data_d7aa5a43576280a0675e43373ab0dbb6
#
_entry.id   d7aa5a43576280a0675e43373ab0dbb6
#
_cell.length_a   1.000
_cell.length_b   1.000
_cell.length_c   1.000
_cell.angle_alpha   90.00
_cell.angle_beta   90.00
_cell.angle_gamma   90.00
#
_symmetry.space_group_name_H-M   'P 1'
#
loop_
_entity.id
_entity.type
_entity.pdbx_description
1 polymer ?
#
loop_
_entity_poly.entity_id
_entity_poly.type
_entity_poly.pdbx_seq_one_letter_code
_entity_poly.pdbx_strand_id
1 'polypeptide(L)'
;MATLPTTRRAVMAGAALLPFLRMPQARAKTPGVLTFGLSSYPPTIQPWANSGTAAATIKLMIYRGLTSYGADGKLQPELAESWTRETDTSWVFKLRDAKFQNGEKVTSADVKWTFEQIAGERSTAYFRAEVQGFERVETPDDLTVRIVTKQPVVTLPVWMASYHLPIISRNSPRGQFVGAGPFVLKGQERGVSLDLEPFEGYYKPGLPKLRGIRVVAYADENLRTAALQSGDVDLIEYVPWQAMDAITANPELSLDAVDGAFMFLVFNGSKPPFNDARVRKAVAHAINRDDLVKAAFFGRGSGLAHLPIPESSAFYNADFKNAWNYDPALAKKLLAEAGHGGGINCSLLSTAQYGMHKDTAEVVQQHLAAVGINVTLNLPDWATRVAVGNRGQYDMAVMGTAADSNDPDGLASFIDGALSPSYVRSFGLKTERITQLLAAGRAEFDEAKRRAIYREMEQVAITEAPMVGLTWRSQGYAMRKAVTGFRNLPGALTFYSGLTFETAAVG
;
A
#
# COMPACT_ATOMS: atom_id res chain seq x y z
N MET A 1 -27.46 22.95 -82.25
CA MET A 1 -26.58 24.04 -81.80
C MET A 1 -27.20 24.60 -80.54
N ALA A 2 -26.70 24.24 -79.41
CA ALA A 2 -27.04 24.88 -78.15
C ALA A 2 -25.86 24.68 -77.22
N THR A 3 -25.21 25.77 -76.87
CA THR A 3 -24.07 25.85 -75.97
C THR A 3 -24.55 25.87 -74.52
N LEU A 4 -24.04 24.94 -73.69
CA LEU A 4 -24.25 24.92 -72.25
C LEU A 4 -23.17 25.72 -71.54
N PRO A 5 -23.49 26.51 -70.50
CA PRO A 5 -22.49 27.26 -69.70
C PRO A 5 -21.90 26.40 -68.55
N THR A 6 -20.61 26.50 -68.40
CA THR A 6 -19.82 25.89 -67.29
C THR A 6 -20.05 26.65 -66.00
N THR A 7 -20.58 25.97 -64.96
CA THR A 7 -20.66 26.51 -63.58
C THR A 7 -19.41 26.16 -62.80
N ARG A 8 -18.71 27.17 -62.33
CA ARG A 8 -17.60 27.05 -61.34
C ARG A 8 -18.13 26.58 -60.00
N ARG A 9 -17.72 25.39 -59.56
CA ARG A 9 -17.93 24.92 -58.18
C ARG A 9 -16.93 25.63 -57.27
N ALA A 10 -17.47 26.41 -56.34
CA ALA A 10 -16.71 26.97 -55.19
C ALA A 10 -16.41 25.80 -54.22
N VAL A 11 -15.12 25.58 -53.98
CA VAL A 11 -14.64 24.67 -52.92
C VAL A 11 -14.68 25.47 -51.61
N MET A 12 -15.64 25.18 -50.74
CA MET A 12 -15.64 25.65 -49.38
C MET A 12 -14.64 24.83 -48.57
N ALA A 13 -13.53 25.45 -48.17
CA ALA A 13 -12.60 24.89 -47.20
C ALA A 13 -13.25 24.90 -45.80
N GLY A 14 -13.73 23.76 -45.35
CA GLY A 14 -14.13 23.54 -43.97
C GLY A 14 -12.90 23.50 -43.06
N ALA A 15 -12.67 24.55 -42.29
CA ALA A 15 -11.69 24.54 -41.20
C ALA A 15 -12.20 23.59 -40.11
N ALA A 16 -11.60 22.41 -40.04
CA ALA A 16 -11.82 21.48 -38.91
C ALA A 16 -11.23 22.17 -37.64
N LEU A 17 -12.11 22.55 -36.71
CA LEU A 17 -11.77 22.94 -35.36
C LEU A 17 -11.28 21.66 -34.63
N LEU A 18 -9.97 21.44 -34.62
CA LEU A 18 -9.33 20.50 -33.71
C LEU A 18 -9.56 21.05 -32.29
N PRO A 19 -10.08 20.22 -31.36
CA PRO A 19 -10.12 20.61 -29.96
C PRO A 19 -8.67 20.81 -29.52
N PHE A 20 -8.32 22.04 -29.18
CA PHE A 20 -7.06 22.34 -28.49
C PHE A 20 -7.08 21.53 -27.16
N LEU A 21 -6.37 20.43 -27.13
CA LEU A 21 -5.92 19.81 -25.90
C LEU A 21 -5.14 20.91 -25.15
N ARG A 22 -5.77 21.48 -24.13
CA ARG A 22 -5.09 22.36 -23.19
C ARG A 22 -4.01 21.50 -22.53
N MET A 23 -2.79 21.56 -23.05
CA MET A 23 -1.62 21.17 -22.27
C MET A 23 -1.64 22.01 -21.00
N PRO A 24 -1.48 21.40 -19.81
CA PRO A 24 -1.32 22.20 -18.60
C PRO A 24 -0.13 23.12 -18.82
N GLN A 25 -0.37 24.43 -18.84
CA GLN A 25 0.70 25.42 -18.91
C GLN A 25 1.62 25.18 -17.71
N ALA A 26 2.91 25.03 -17.96
CA ALA A 26 3.93 25.00 -16.93
C ALA A 26 3.74 26.25 -16.04
N ARG A 27 3.16 26.06 -14.87
CA ARG A 27 2.94 27.14 -13.92
C ARG A 27 4.29 27.48 -13.32
N ALA A 28 4.67 28.76 -13.33
CA ALA A 28 5.90 29.18 -12.69
C ALA A 28 6.00 28.62 -11.26
N LYS A 29 7.12 27.97 -10.94
CA LYS A 29 7.32 27.37 -9.63
C LYS A 29 7.31 28.45 -8.55
N THR A 30 6.52 28.25 -7.52
CA THR A 30 6.49 29.11 -6.34
C THR A 30 7.62 28.68 -5.40
N PRO A 31 8.55 29.56 -5.00
CA PRO A 31 9.64 29.21 -4.11
C PRO A 31 9.13 28.57 -2.80
N GLY A 32 9.74 27.45 -2.40
CA GLY A 32 9.37 26.71 -1.21
C GLY A 32 8.13 25.81 -1.33
N VAL A 33 7.46 25.78 -2.51
CA VAL A 33 6.39 24.86 -2.83
C VAL A 33 6.96 23.68 -3.61
N LEU A 34 6.78 22.46 -3.08
CA LEU A 34 7.21 21.23 -3.74
C LEU A 34 6.11 20.71 -4.67
N THR A 35 6.46 20.41 -5.93
CA THR A 35 5.54 19.74 -6.86
C THR A 35 5.81 18.22 -6.84
N PHE A 36 4.82 17.42 -6.42
CA PHE A 36 4.92 15.99 -6.28
C PHE A 36 4.11 15.25 -7.35
N GLY A 37 4.78 14.43 -8.14
CA GLY A 37 4.17 13.57 -9.14
C GLY A 37 3.69 12.26 -8.51
N LEU A 38 2.39 12.14 -8.31
CA LEU A 38 1.71 11.00 -7.70
C LEU A 38 1.32 9.98 -8.78
N SER A 39 1.40 8.69 -8.48
CA SER A 39 1.14 7.60 -9.45
C SER A 39 -0.33 7.47 -9.87
N SER A 40 -1.26 7.97 -9.08
CA SER A 40 -2.69 8.05 -9.43
C SER A 40 -3.40 9.08 -8.57
N TYR A 41 -4.50 9.65 -9.08
CA TYR A 41 -5.35 10.48 -8.22
C TYR A 41 -6.05 9.60 -7.17
N PRO A 42 -6.01 9.95 -5.86
CA PRO A 42 -6.62 9.14 -4.82
C PRO A 42 -8.16 9.09 -4.99
N PRO A 43 -8.78 7.91 -5.04
CA PRO A 43 -10.23 7.80 -5.19
C PRO A 43 -10.98 8.40 -3.99
N THR A 44 -10.37 8.34 -2.83
CA THR A 44 -10.81 8.98 -1.59
C THR A 44 -9.63 9.19 -0.65
N ILE A 45 -9.70 10.26 0.15
CA ILE A 45 -8.78 10.53 1.27
C ILE A 45 -9.49 10.35 2.62
N GLN A 46 -10.61 9.61 2.65
CA GLN A 46 -11.30 9.29 3.88
C GLN A 46 -10.33 8.58 4.85
N PRO A 47 -10.20 9.05 6.12
CA PRO A 47 -9.07 8.68 6.97
C PRO A 47 -8.95 7.16 7.23
N TRP A 48 -10.06 6.48 7.44
CA TRP A 48 -10.06 5.07 7.88
C TRP A 48 -10.27 4.05 6.75
N ALA A 49 -10.51 4.52 5.51
CA ALA A 49 -10.69 3.63 4.36
C ALA A 49 -9.35 3.17 3.78
N ASN A 50 -9.27 1.90 3.34
CA ASN A 50 -8.17 1.45 2.50
C ASN A 50 -8.48 1.78 1.04
N SER A 51 -7.70 2.70 0.44
CA SER A 51 -7.92 3.22 -0.90
C SER A 51 -6.63 3.25 -1.75
N GLY A 52 -5.61 2.49 -1.34
CA GLY A 52 -4.34 2.35 -2.06
C GLY A 52 -3.27 3.36 -1.63
N THR A 53 -2.06 3.15 -2.14
CA THR A 53 -0.85 3.85 -1.69
C THR A 53 -0.87 5.35 -1.98
N ALA A 54 -1.37 5.77 -3.14
CA ALA A 54 -1.50 7.19 -3.48
C ALA A 54 -2.36 7.94 -2.44
N ALA A 55 -3.47 7.33 -2.00
CA ALA A 55 -4.30 7.89 -0.94
C ALA A 55 -3.58 7.86 0.43
N ALA A 56 -2.83 6.79 0.73
CA ALA A 56 -2.05 6.67 1.96
C ALA A 56 -1.03 7.82 2.07
N THR A 57 -0.28 8.10 1.01
CA THR A 57 0.69 9.19 0.96
C THR A 57 0.05 10.55 1.30
N ILE A 58 -1.12 10.86 0.72
CA ILE A 58 -1.84 12.10 1.02
C ILE A 58 -2.38 12.12 2.45
N LYS A 59 -2.92 11.00 2.95
CA LYS A 59 -3.40 10.90 4.34
C LYS A 59 -2.29 11.17 5.34
N LEU A 60 -1.09 10.65 5.10
CA LEU A 60 0.08 10.88 5.95
C LEU A 60 0.54 12.35 5.98
N MET A 61 0.18 13.15 5.00
CA MET A 61 0.41 14.60 5.03
C MET A 61 -0.64 15.34 5.86
N ILE A 62 -1.89 14.86 5.90
CA ILE A 62 -3.04 15.57 6.48
C ILE A 62 -3.37 15.08 7.90
N TYR A 63 -3.14 13.81 8.20
CA TYR A 63 -3.58 13.16 9.43
C TYR A 63 -2.40 12.64 10.25
N ARG A 64 -2.62 12.40 11.55
CA ARG A 64 -1.67 11.75 12.48
C ARG A 64 -2.39 10.74 13.37
N GLY A 65 -1.69 9.63 13.68
CA GLY A 65 -2.08 8.66 14.70
C GLY A 65 -1.56 8.99 16.08
N LEU A 66 -1.74 8.09 17.05
CA LEU A 66 -1.15 8.25 18.39
C LEU A 66 0.36 8.04 18.37
N THR A 67 0.84 7.10 17.57
CA THR A 67 2.26 6.81 17.36
C THR A 67 2.58 6.95 15.86
N SER A 68 3.86 6.91 15.50
CA SER A 68 4.35 7.07 14.14
C SER A 68 5.66 6.29 13.96
N TYR A 69 6.33 6.45 12.81
CA TYR A 69 7.63 5.85 12.52
C TYR A 69 8.68 6.92 12.27
N GLY A 70 9.88 6.69 12.80
CA GLY A 70 11.06 7.49 12.48
C GLY A 70 11.68 7.12 11.14
N ALA A 71 12.65 7.90 10.72
CA ALA A 71 13.40 7.64 9.47
C ALA A 71 14.18 6.31 9.49
N ASP A 72 14.45 5.77 10.69
CA ASP A 72 15.07 4.46 10.91
C ASP A 72 14.06 3.30 10.94
N GLY A 73 12.77 3.59 10.72
CA GLY A 73 11.67 2.62 10.74
C GLY A 73 11.23 2.16 12.13
N LYS A 74 11.76 2.78 13.20
CA LYS A 74 11.33 2.47 14.56
C LYS A 74 10.09 3.25 14.95
N LEU A 75 9.25 2.59 15.76
CA LEU A 75 8.08 3.22 16.34
C LEU A 75 8.49 4.39 17.24
N GLN A 76 7.81 5.51 17.12
CA GLN A 76 8.09 6.74 17.87
C GLN A 76 6.82 7.46 18.32
N PRO A 77 6.92 8.35 19.32
CA PRO A 77 5.83 9.23 19.73
C PRO A 77 5.28 10.08 18.58
N GLU A 78 3.94 10.26 18.54
CA GLU A 78 3.30 11.18 17.62
C GLU A 78 2.28 12.06 18.38
N LEU A 79 0.96 11.88 18.25
CA LEU A 79 -0.01 12.58 19.10
C LEU A 79 0.06 12.13 20.56
N ALA A 80 0.46 10.88 20.82
CA ALA A 80 0.91 10.47 22.15
C ALA A 80 2.40 10.74 22.30
N GLU A 81 2.81 11.40 23.38
CA GLU A 81 4.22 11.61 23.73
C GLU A 81 4.86 10.39 24.38
N SER A 82 4.04 9.51 24.97
CA SER A 82 4.47 8.24 25.55
C SER A 82 3.32 7.26 25.66
N TRP A 83 3.68 5.98 25.82
CA TRP A 83 2.72 4.90 26.11
C TRP A 83 3.35 3.88 27.05
N THR A 84 2.51 3.24 27.86
CA THR A 84 2.90 2.18 28.80
C THR A 84 1.86 1.08 28.82
N ARG A 85 2.31 -0.15 28.97
CA ARG A 85 1.45 -1.29 29.27
C ARG A 85 1.22 -1.34 30.78
N GLU A 86 -0.03 -1.23 31.23
CA GLU A 86 -0.40 -1.42 32.65
C GLU A 86 -0.64 -2.87 33.00
N THR A 87 -1.33 -3.59 32.09
CA THR A 87 -1.59 -5.04 32.18
C THR A 87 -1.44 -5.67 30.80
N ASP A 88 -1.62 -6.97 30.69
CA ASP A 88 -1.57 -7.62 29.36
C ASP A 88 -2.69 -7.18 28.41
N THR A 89 -3.78 -6.64 28.96
CA THR A 89 -4.92 -6.12 28.17
C THR A 89 -5.12 -4.61 28.30
N SER A 90 -4.23 -3.88 28.96
CA SER A 90 -4.40 -2.43 29.18
C SER A 90 -3.16 -1.65 28.82
N TRP A 91 -3.36 -0.66 27.95
CA TRP A 91 -2.35 0.29 27.53
C TRP A 91 -2.78 1.73 27.83
N VAL A 92 -1.87 2.55 28.34
CA VAL A 92 -2.08 3.97 28.58
C VAL A 92 -1.23 4.79 27.64
N PHE A 93 -1.86 5.73 26.96
CA PHE A 93 -1.23 6.71 26.08
C PHE A 93 -1.38 8.10 26.71
N LYS A 94 -0.26 8.83 26.81
CA LYS A 94 -0.24 10.23 27.25
C LYS A 94 -0.16 11.11 26.02
N LEU A 95 -1.18 11.95 25.82
CA LEU A 95 -1.26 12.86 24.68
C LEU A 95 -0.39 14.10 24.95
N ARG A 96 0.19 14.63 23.87
CA ARG A 96 0.86 15.95 23.91
C ARG A 96 -0.14 17.09 23.74
N ASP A 97 0.26 18.30 24.10
CA ASP A 97 -0.50 19.50 23.73
C ASP A 97 -0.36 19.73 22.21
N ALA A 98 -1.40 19.37 21.49
CA ALA A 98 -1.48 19.45 20.04
C ALA A 98 -2.83 20.05 19.63
N LYS A 99 -2.91 20.57 18.39
CA LYS A 99 -4.13 21.10 17.81
C LYS A 99 -4.50 20.37 16.52
N PHE A 100 -5.77 20.25 16.28
CA PHE A 100 -6.31 19.94 14.96
C PHE A 100 -6.22 21.16 14.04
N GLN A 101 -6.34 20.90 12.74
CA GLN A 101 -6.26 21.92 11.70
C GLN A 101 -7.39 22.98 11.75
N ASN A 102 -8.44 22.76 12.54
CA ASN A 102 -9.48 23.75 12.87
C ASN A 102 -9.12 24.63 14.09
N GLY A 103 -7.95 24.41 14.71
CA GLY A 103 -7.46 25.15 15.87
C GLY A 103 -7.89 24.59 17.24
N GLU A 104 -8.77 23.59 17.28
CA GLU A 104 -9.19 22.92 18.51
C GLU A 104 -8.06 22.04 19.08
N LYS A 105 -8.02 21.88 20.40
CA LYS A 105 -7.08 20.96 21.06
C LYS A 105 -7.41 19.51 20.74
N VAL A 106 -6.38 18.70 20.56
CA VAL A 106 -6.52 17.24 20.52
C VAL A 106 -6.68 16.75 21.95
N THR A 107 -7.75 16.00 22.21
CA THR A 107 -8.07 15.47 23.53
C THR A 107 -8.32 13.96 23.50
N SER A 108 -8.30 13.35 24.68
CA SER A 108 -8.65 11.95 24.88
C SER A 108 -10.07 11.61 24.38
N ALA A 109 -10.99 12.59 24.49
CA ALA A 109 -12.36 12.44 23.98
C ALA A 109 -12.41 12.30 22.44
N ASP A 110 -11.50 12.95 21.69
CA ASP A 110 -11.40 12.80 20.23
C ASP A 110 -10.86 11.40 19.87
N VAL A 111 -9.92 10.88 20.64
CA VAL A 111 -9.41 9.51 20.46
C VAL A 111 -10.51 8.49 20.68
N LYS A 112 -11.25 8.61 21.79
CA LYS A 112 -12.40 7.73 22.09
C LYS A 112 -13.44 7.79 20.99
N TRP A 113 -13.85 8.99 20.60
CA TRP A 113 -14.83 9.21 19.53
C TRP A 113 -14.34 8.58 18.20
N THR A 114 -13.07 8.76 17.85
CA THR A 114 -12.49 8.17 16.63
C THR A 114 -12.66 6.65 16.63
N PHE A 115 -12.32 5.97 17.72
CA PHE A 115 -12.47 4.51 17.80
C PHE A 115 -13.93 4.06 17.80
N GLU A 116 -14.84 4.83 18.40
CA GLU A 116 -16.29 4.58 18.34
C GLU A 116 -16.80 4.66 16.89
N GLN A 117 -16.33 5.64 16.09
CA GLN A 117 -16.69 5.73 14.67
C GLN A 117 -16.16 4.52 13.87
N ILE A 118 -14.92 4.11 14.13
CA ILE A 118 -14.29 2.97 13.46
C ILE A 118 -15.01 1.66 13.81
N ALA A 119 -15.37 1.44 15.07
CA ALA A 119 -16.05 0.24 15.55
C ALA A 119 -17.53 0.15 15.13
N GLY A 120 -18.13 1.26 14.70
CA GLY A 120 -19.56 1.40 14.44
C GLY A 120 -20.12 0.33 13.48
N GLU A 121 -21.40 -0.01 13.64
CA GLU A 121 -22.05 -1.10 12.88
C GLU A 121 -21.98 -0.92 11.36
N ARG A 122 -22.09 0.32 10.87
CA ARG A 122 -22.04 0.66 9.44
C ARG A 122 -20.66 1.08 8.97
N SER A 123 -19.64 0.96 9.81
CA SER A 123 -18.28 1.37 9.46
C SER A 123 -17.67 0.38 8.46
N THR A 124 -17.02 0.94 7.43
CA THR A 124 -16.20 0.22 6.46
C THR A 124 -14.72 0.47 6.69
N ALA A 125 -14.35 0.93 7.90
CA ALA A 125 -12.97 1.21 8.27
C ALA A 125 -12.11 -0.06 8.18
N TYR A 126 -10.87 0.11 7.71
CA TYR A 126 -9.93 -0.99 7.53
C TYR A 126 -9.64 -1.72 8.84
N PHE A 127 -9.43 -1.00 9.94
CA PHE A 127 -9.16 -1.54 11.28
C PHE A 127 -10.42 -1.76 12.12
N ARG A 128 -11.60 -1.91 11.49
CA ARG A 128 -12.84 -2.09 12.23
C ARG A 128 -12.82 -3.31 13.16
N ALA A 129 -12.33 -4.44 12.67
CA ALA A 129 -12.30 -5.69 13.44
C ALA A 129 -11.39 -5.58 14.67
N GLU A 130 -10.21 -5.00 14.48
CA GLU A 130 -9.22 -4.79 15.55
C GLU A 130 -9.77 -3.84 16.62
N VAL A 131 -10.38 -2.72 16.23
CA VAL A 131 -10.96 -1.75 17.16
C VAL A 131 -12.20 -2.32 17.87
N GLN A 132 -12.98 -3.19 17.25
CA GLN A 132 -14.05 -3.96 17.90
C GLN A 132 -13.50 -4.97 18.96
N GLY A 133 -12.21 -5.29 18.88
CA GLY A 133 -11.47 -6.03 19.90
C GLY A 133 -11.20 -5.22 21.19
N PHE A 134 -11.44 -3.91 21.19
CA PHE A 134 -11.37 -3.11 22.41
C PHE A 134 -12.59 -3.41 23.29
N GLU A 135 -12.34 -3.66 24.56
CA GLU A 135 -13.41 -3.80 25.55
C GLU A 135 -13.98 -2.42 25.89
N ARG A 136 -13.07 -1.45 26.16
CA ARG A 136 -13.42 -0.07 26.44
C ARG A 136 -12.24 0.88 26.19
N VAL A 137 -12.55 2.13 25.95
CA VAL A 137 -11.61 3.25 25.90
C VAL A 137 -12.00 4.24 26.98
N GLU A 138 -11.09 4.42 27.93
CA GLU A 138 -11.26 5.35 29.07
C GLU A 138 -10.50 6.63 28.82
N THR A 139 -11.05 7.75 29.30
CA THR A 139 -10.52 9.09 29.19
C THR A 139 -10.47 9.74 30.58
N PRO A 140 -9.52 9.34 31.45
CA PRO A 140 -9.46 9.83 32.83
C PRO A 140 -9.29 11.34 32.94
N ASP A 141 -8.61 11.92 31.99
CA ASP A 141 -8.41 13.36 31.81
C ASP A 141 -8.25 13.69 30.31
N ASP A 142 -8.14 14.97 29.96
CA ASP A 142 -8.07 15.44 28.56
C ASP A 142 -6.85 14.91 27.79
N LEU A 143 -5.77 14.52 28.48
CA LEU A 143 -4.51 14.10 27.86
C LEU A 143 -4.15 12.63 28.13
N THR A 144 -5.04 11.87 28.77
CA THR A 144 -4.80 10.46 29.07
C THR A 144 -5.85 9.58 28.40
N VAL A 145 -5.40 8.61 27.59
CA VAL A 145 -6.23 7.58 26.99
C VAL A 145 -5.80 6.22 27.51
N ARG A 146 -6.72 5.48 28.12
CA ARG A 146 -6.51 4.07 28.44
C ARG A 146 -7.33 3.20 27.51
N ILE A 147 -6.67 2.32 26.77
CA ILE A 147 -7.31 1.33 25.89
C ILE A 147 -7.24 -0.02 26.59
N VAL A 148 -8.40 -0.60 26.86
CA VAL A 148 -8.53 -1.95 27.39
C VAL A 148 -9.02 -2.85 26.28
N THR A 149 -8.27 -3.92 25.99
CA THR A 149 -8.58 -4.88 24.94
C THR A 149 -9.20 -6.15 25.54
N LYS A 150 -10.06 -6.84 24.79
CA LYS A 150 -10.69 -8.12 25.20
C LYS A 150 -9.68 -9.25 25.34
N GLN A 151 -8.60 -9.18 24.60
CA GLN A 151 -7.48 -10.13 24.62
C GLN A 151 -6.17 -9.34 24.67
N PRO A 152 -5.07 -9.91 25.14
CA PRO A 152 -3.77 -9.25 25.06
C PRO A 152 -3.39 -8.87 23.62
N VAL A 153 -2.83 -7.66 23.43
CA VAL A 153 -2.36 -7.17 22.13
C VAL A 153 -1.01 -6.48 22.29
N VAL A 154 0.07 -7.21 22.03
CA VAL A 154 1.44 -6.69 22.11
C VAL A 154 1.72 -5.63 21.04
N THR A 155 1.05 -5.73 19.91
CA THR A 155 1.21 -4.83 18.74
C THR A 155 0.30 -3.59 18.80
N LEU A 156 -0.43 -3.35 19.89
CA LEU A 156 -1.34 -2.19 19.97
C LEU A 156 -0.65 -0.86 19.66
N PRO A 157 0.56 -0.55 20.19
CA PRO A 157 1.26 0.68 19.82
C PRO A 157 1.65 0.76 18.32
N VAL A 158 1.90 -0.40 17.67
CA VAL A 158 2.18 -0.49 16.23
C VAL A 158 0.90 -0.18 15.43
N TRP A 159 -0.27 -0.68 15.85
CA TRP A 159 -1.54 -0.34 15.21
C TRP A 159 -1.81 1.16 15.23
N MET A 160 -1.48 1.83 16.35
CA MET A 160 -1.68 3.27 16.51
C MET A 160 -0.83 4.13 15.56
N ALA A 161 0.18 3.56 14.91
CA ALA A 161 0.99 4.21 13.87
C ALA A 161 0.39 4.05 12.45
N SER A 162 -0.63 3.21 12.29
CA SER A 162 -1.24 2.97 10.97
C SER A 162 -1.89 4.23 10.41
N TYR A 163 -1.65 4.51 9.13
CA TYR A 163 -2.35 5.57 8.39
C TYR A 163 -3.85 5.28 8.19
N HIS A 164 -4.32 4.13 8.66
CA HIS A 164 -5.74 3.76 8.72
C HIS A 164 -6.36 4.03 10.09
N LEU A 165 -5.56 4.44 11.09
CA LEU A 165 -6.02 4.78 12.45
C LEU A 165 -5.66 6.22 12.87
N PRO A 166 -5.77 7.22 11.99
CA PRO A 166 -5.52 8.60 12.41
C PRO A 166 -6.63 9.09 13.34
N ILE A 167 -6.23 9.99 14.26
CA ILE A 167 -7.16 10.65 15.16
C ILE A 167 -7.77 11.87 14.48
N ILE A 168 -9.08 11.98 14.55
CA ILE A 168 -9.89 12.98 13.86
C ILE A 168 -10.66 13.80 14.90
N SER A 169 -10.78 15.12 14.69
CA SER A 169 -11.61 15.98 15.56
C SER A 169 -13.07 15.51 15.52
N ARG A 170 -13.64 15.26 16.69
CA ARG A 170 -15.06 14.91 16.86
C ARG A 170 -16.01 16.04 16.40
N ASN A 171 -15.49 17.26 16.34
CA ASN A 171 -16.22 18.45 15.86
C ASN A 171 -16.00 18.70 14.36
N SER A 172 -15.50 17.71 13.61
CA SER A 172 -15.37 17.83 12.16
C SER A 172 -16.73 18.12 11.54
N PRO A 173 -16.84 19.08 10.60
CA PRO A 173 -18.07 19.31 9.86
C PRO A 173 -18.53 18.04 9.14
N ARG A 174 -19.85 17.86 9.00
CA ARG A 174 -20.43 16.68 8.36
C ARG A 174 -19.82 16.43 6.97
N GLY A 175 -19.28 15.22 6.77
CA GLY A 175 -18.64 14.82 5.51
C GLY A 175 -17.22 15.34 5.32
N GLN A 176 -16.66 16.02 6.33
CA GLN A 176 -15.26 16.43 6.39
C GLN A 176 -14.54 15.71 7.54
N PHE A 177 -13.23 15.63 7.44
CA PHE A 177 -12.40 15.00 8.46
C PHE A 177 -11.22 15.94 8.78
N VAL A 178 -11.25 16.52 9.97
CA VAL A 178 -10.23 17.47 10.42
C VAL A 178 -9.13 16.70 11.15
N GLY A 179 -7.93 16.67 10.58
CA GLY A 179 -6.76 16.00 11.12
C GLY A 179 -5.83 16.92 11.93
N ALA A 180 -4.74 16.34 12.38
CA ALA A 180 -3.66 17.03 13.11
C ALA A 180 -2.31 16.92 12.40
N GLY A 181 -2.30 16.64 11.09
CA GLY A 181 -1.07 16.53 10.30
C GLY A 181 -0.48 17.88 9.91
N PRO A 182 0.76 17.87 9.35
CA PRO A 182 1.50 19.10 9.04
C PRO A 182 0.93 19.92 7.88
N PHE A 183 0.07 19.33 7.03
CA PHE A 183 -0.49 20.02 5.88
C PHE A 183 -2.01 19.94 5.86
N VAL A 184 -2.64 21.01 5.37
CA VAL A 184 -4.09 21.15 5.19
C VAL A 184 -4.41 21.09 3.70
N LEU A 185 -5.37 20.28 3.30
CA LEU A 185 -5.89 20.30 1.92
C LEU A 185 -6.70 21.58 1.70
N LYS A 186 -6.26 22.44 0.78
CA LYS A 186 -6.88 23.73 0.47
C LYS A 186 -7.58 23.75 -0.87
N GLY A 187 -7.07 23.00 -1.83
CA GLY A 187 -7.62 22.95 -3.18
C GLY A 187 -7.51 21.58 -3.79
N GLN A 188 -8.42 21.28 -4.69
CA GLN A 188 -8.33 20.08 -5.52
C GLN A 188 -8.97 20.30 -6.89
N GLU A 189 -8.32 19.78 -7.90
CA GLU A 189 -8.90 19.56 -9.23
C GLU A 189 -9.05 18.05 -9.41
N ARG A 190 -10.30 17.59 -9.35
CA ARG A 190 -10.60 16.15 -9.28
C ARG A 190 -10.00 15.40 -10.47
N GLY A 191 -9.25 14.34 -10.20
CA GLY A 191 -8.55 13.54 -11.21
C GLY A 191 -7.20 14.12 -11.65
N VAL A 192 -6.85 15.36 -11.27
CA VAL A 192 -5.68 16.08 -11.75
C VAL A 192 -4.71 16.45 -10.64
N SER A 193 -5.14 17.23 -9.65
CA SER A 193 -4.22 17.75 -8.62
C SER A 193 -4.87 18.02 -7.27
N LEU A 194 -4.00 18.09 -6.24
CA LEU A 194 -4.31 18.50 -4.87
C LEU A 194 -3.31 19.58 -4.45
N ASP A 195 -3.78 20.64 -3.80
CA ASP A 195 -2.94 21.69 -3.25
C ASP A 195 -3.03 21.66 -1.71
N LEU A 196 -1.87 21.48 -1.06
CA LEU A 196 -1.74 21.42 0.40
C LEU A 196 -0.91 22.60 0.88
N GLU A 197 -1.37 23.24 1.97
CA GLU A 197 -0.68 24.33 2.64
C GLU A 197 -0.18 23.88 4.04
N PRO A 198 0.92 24.46 4.56
CA PRO A 198 1.40 24.13 5.88
C PRO A 198 0.35 24.49 6.94
N PHE A 199 0.25 23.66 7.97
CA PHE A 199 -0.55 23.95 9.16
C PHE A 199 0.30 24.74 10.16
N GLU A 200 0.05 26.04 10.31
CA GLU A 200 0.82 26.92 11.21
C GLU A 200 0.73 26.49 12.68
N GLY A 201 -0.35 25.83 13.07
CA GLY A 201 -0.56 25.29 14.43
C GLY A 201 0.05 23.91 14.66
N TYR A 202 0.91 23.42 13.75
CA TYR A 202 1.50 22.10 13.90
C TYR A 202 2.40 21.99 15.13
N TYR A 203 2.23 20.93 15.92
CA TYR A 203 2.85 20.79 17.25
C TYR A 203 4.34 20.49 17.24
N LYS A 204 4.94 20.12 16.09
CA LYS A 204 6.40 19.92 15.98
C LYS A 204 7.07 21.26 15.62
N PRO A 205 7.93 21.85 16.49
CA PRO A 205 8.53 23.17 16.24
C PRO A 205 9.35 23.20 14.93
N GLY A 206 9.15 24.23 14.12
CA GLY A 206 9.89 24.44 12.87
C GLY A 206 9.48 23.51 11.73
N LEU A 207 8.39 22.78 11.87
CA LEU A 207 7.81 21.92 10.83
C LEU A 207 6.37 22.34 10.53
N PRO A 208 5.88 22.08 9.30
CA PRO A 208 6.66 21.58 8.16
C PRO A 208 7.57 22.67 7.56
N LYS A 209 8.61 22.27 6.83
CA LYS A 209 9.56 23.21 6.20
C LYS A 209 9.06 23.77 4.88
N LEU A 210 8.25 23.01 4.14
CA LEU A 210 7.69 23.42 2.87
C LEU A 210 6.61 24.51 3.07
N ARG A 211 6.57 25.46 2.16
CA ARG A 211 5.51 26.48 2.07
C ARG A 211 4.23 25.97 1.40
N GLY A 212 4.25 24.76 0.90
CA GLY A 212 3.12 24.04 0.30
C GLY A 212 3.58 22.85 -0.51
N ILE A 213 2.62 22.01 -0.84
CA ILE A 213 2.82 20.86 -1.73
C ILE A 213 1.72 20.90 -2.78
N ARG A 214 2.13 20.93 -4.06
CA ARG A 214 1.24 20.67 -5.18
C ARG A 214 1.42 19.24 -5.62
N VAL A 215 0.39 18.42 -5.45
CA VAL A 215 0.36 17.03 -5.90
C VAL A 215 -0.30 16.99 -7.27
N VAL A 216 0.37 16.37 -8.26
CA VAL A 216 -0.15 16.21 -9.63
C VAL A 216 -0.19 14.71 -9.94
N ALA A 217 -1.35 14.22 -10.39
CA ALA A 217 -1.52 12.81 -10.73
C ALA A 217 -1.00 12.50 -12.13
N TYR A 218 -0.05 11.58 -12.23
CA TYR A 218 0.49 11.03 -13.47
C TYR A 218 0.29 9.52 -13.47
N ALA A 219 -0.79 9.04 -14.06
CA ALA A 219 -1.08 7.60 -14.13
C ALA A 219 -0.08 6.85 -15.02
N ASP A 220 0.40 7.48 -16.08
CA ASP A 220 1.46 6.93 -16.93
C ASP A 220 2.83 7.14 -16.29
N GLU A 221 3.56 6.05 -16.10
CA GLU A 221 4.86 6.08 -15.42
C GLU A 221 5.98 6.74 -16.23
N ASN A 222 5.89 6.70 -17.57
CA ASN A 222 6.86 7.35 -18.45
C ASN A 222 6.64 8.86 -18.45
N LEU A 223 5.37 9.31 -18.52
CA LEU A 223 5.04 10.74 -18.39
C LEU A 223 5.45 11.29 -17.02
N ARG A 224 5.25 10.51 -15.95
CA ARG A 224 5.68 10.88 -14.59
C ARG A 224 7.20 11.04 -14.50
N THR A 225 7.95 10.12 -15.09
CA THR A 225 9.41 10.19 -15.17
C THR A 225 9.88 11.37 -16.01
N ALA A 226 9.27 11.58 -17.17
CA ALA A 226 9.57 12.73 -18.04
C ALA A 226 9.31 14.08 -17.35
N ALA A 227 8.22 14.18 -16.58
CA ALA A 227 7.91 15.38 -15.78
C ALA A 227 8.98 15.68 -14.71
N LEU A 228 9.59 14.67 -14.11
CA LEU A 228 10.74 14.86 -13.20
C LEU A 228 11.98 15.35 -13.96
N GLN A 229 12.28 14.73 -15.10
CA GLN A 229 13.45 15.06 -15.92
C GLN A 229 13.38 16.45 -16.51
N SER A 230 12.17 16.89 -16.94
CA SER A 230 11.93 18.26 -17.44
C SER A 230 11.93 19.32 -16.33
N GLY A 231 11.73 18.88 -15.08
CA GLY A 231 11.58 19.77 -13.93
C GLY A 231 10.16 20.27 -13.71
N ASP A 232 9.14 19.71 -14.36
CA ASP A 232 7.74 20.04 -14.10
C ASP A 232 7.30 19.58 -12.71
N VAL A 233 7.88 18.48 -12.21
CA VAL A 233 7.75 18.03 -10.82
C VAL A 233 9.12 17.94 -10.14
N ASP A 234 9.12 18.02 -8.83
CA ASP A 234 10.35 18.00 -8.01
C ASP A 234 10.64 16.61 -7.43
N LEU A 235 9.60 15.83 -7.22
CA LEU A 235 9.66 14.49 -6.64
C LEU A 235 8.58 13.60 -7.29
N ILE A 236 8.90 12.32 -7.51
CA ILE A 236 7.95 11.30 -7.97
C ILE A 236 8.02 10.05 -7.11
N GLU A 237 6.89 9.35 -6.97
CA GLU A 237 6.82 8.00 -6.40
C GLU A 237 6.77 6.95 -7.52
N TYR A 238 6.88 5.66 -7.15
CA TYR A 238 6.78 4.53 -8.08
C TYR A 238 7.64 4.75 -9.34
N VAL A 239 8.94 4.96 -9.10
CA VAL A 239 9.90 5.09 -10.19
C VAL A 239 9.92 3.80 -10.99
N PRO A 240 9.71 3.84 -12.32
CA PRO A 240 9.79 2.65 -13.16
C PRO A 240 11.16 2.01 -13.07
N TRP A 241 11.23 0.69 -12.89
CA TRP A 241 12.50 -0.02 -12.68
C TRP A 241 13.46 0.17 -13.84
N GLN A 242 12.95 0.20 -15.08
CA GLN A 242 13.74 0.48 -16.29
C GLN A 242 14.35 1.89 -16.32
N ALA A 243 13.78 2.85 -15.59
CA ALA A 243 14.27 4.22 -15.56
C ALA A 243 15.30 4.49 -14.45
N MET A 244 15.42 3.60 -13.46
CA MET A 244 16.23 3.85 -12.26
C MET A 244 17.71 4.09 -12.56
N ASP A 245 18.29 3.36 -13.53
CA ASP A 245 19.71 3.54 -13.92
C ASP A 245 19.94 4.92 -14.54
N ALA A 246 19.06 5.34 -15.45
CA ALA A 246 19.14 6.65 -16.09
C ALA A 246 18.95 7.80 -15.08
N ILE A 247 18.06 7.63 -14.10
CA ILE A 247 17.85 8.60 -13.01
C ILE A 247 19.10 8.66 -12.13
N THR A 248 19.70 7.54 -11.77
CA THR A 248 20.91 7.49 -10.94
C THR A 248 22.11 8.11 -11.63
N ALA A 249 22.21 7.96 -12.95
CA ALA A 249 23.28 8.57 -13.75
C ALA A 249 23.10 10.08 -13.98
N ASN A 250 21.91 10.64 -13.77
CA ASN A 250 21.64 12.06 -13.97
C ASN A 250 22.16 12.88 -12.77
N PRO A 251 23.10 13.83 -12.96
CA PRO A 251 23.69 14.62 -11.88
C PRO A 251 22.69 15.54 -11.17
N GLU A 252 21.55 15.90 -11.80
CA GLU A 252 20.53 16.76 -11.24
C GLU A 252 19.47 16.00 -10.41
N LEU A 253 19.49 14.66 -10.46
CA LEU A 253 18.50 13.81 -9.81
C LEU A 253 19.13 12.95 -8.72
N SER A 254 18.29 12.45 -7.84
CA SER A 254 18.62 11.42 -6.86
C SER A 254 17.51 10.37 -6.83
N LEU A 255 17.89 9.13 -6.59
CA LEU A 255 17.00 7.99 -6.39
C LEU A 255 17.14 7.51 -4.94
N ASP A 256 16.02 7.42 -4.24
CA ASP A 256 15.90 6.80 -2.92
C ASP A 256 15.01 5.56 -3.05
N ALA A 257 15.64 4.39 -3.18
CA ALA A 257 14.95 3.11 -3.40
C ALA A 257 15.28 2.14 -2.28
N VAL A 258 14.25 1.47 -1.74
CA VAL A 258 14.38 0.50 -0.65
C VAL A 258 13.61 -0.77 -0.99
N ASP A 259 14.12 -1.91 -0.51
CA ASP A 259 13.43 -3.19 -0.57
C ASP A 259 12.44 -3.30 0.60
N GLY A 260 11.29 -3.97 0.36
CA GLY A 260 10.28 -4.16 1.41
C GLY A 260 8.85 -4.27 0.87
N ALA A 261 8.58 -3.68 -0.28
CA ALA A 261 7.38 -4.00 -1.03
C ALA A 261 7.59 -5.32 -1.79
N PHE A 262 6.51 -6.08 -2.01
CA PHE A 262 6.59 -7.40 -2.62
C PHE A 262 5.43 -7.66 -3.58
N MET A 263 5.65 -8.62 -4.49
CA MET A 263 4.60 -9.20 -5.35
C MET A 263 4.27 -10.60 -4.88
N PHE A 264 3.01 -10.98 -5.02
CA PHE A 264 2.52 -12.29 -4.64
C PHE A 264 1.24 -12.66 -5.40
N LEU A 265 0.88 -13.95 -5.34
CA LEU A 265 -0.39 -14.45 -5.84
C LEU A 265 -1.37 -14.70 -4.71
N VAL A 266 -2.64 -14.43 -4.98
CA VAL A 266 -3.79 -14.85 -4.18
C VAL A 266 -4.73 -15.69 -5.02
N PHE A 267 -5.57 -16.49 -4.35
CA PHE A 267 -6.39 -17.52 -4.97
C PHE A 267 -7.86 -17.35 -4.59
N ASN A 268 -8.76 -17.81 -5.44
CA ASN A 268 -10.13 -18.07 -5.04
C ASN A 268 -10.20 -19.49 -4.44
N GLY A 269 -10.13 -19.57 -3.13
CA GLY A 269 -10.20 -20.82 -2.37
C GLY A 269 -11.62 -21.32 -2.09
N SER A 270 -12.67 -20.62 -2.54
CA SER A 270 -14.06 -21.04 -2.37
C SER A 270 -14.51 -22.12 -3.35
N LYS A 271 -13.72 -22.38 -4.39
CA LYS A 271 -14.06 -23.31 -5.49
C LYS A 271 -12.83 -24.07 -6.02
N PRO A 272 -13.02 -25.26 -6.62
CA PRO A 272 -11.96 -25.92 -7.37
C PRO A 272 -11.42 -25.07 -8.51
N PRO A 273 -10.12 -25.22 -8.91
CA PRO A 273 -9.17 -26.17 -8.31
C PRO A 273 -8.38 -25.56 -7.14
N PHE A 274 -8.50 -24.23 -6.88
CA PHE A 274 -7.64 -23.51 -5.91
C PHE A 274 -8.09 -23.64 -4.45
N ASN A 275 -9.18 -24.35 -4.16
CA ASN A 275 -9.51 -24.80 -2.78
C ASN A 275 -8.55 -25.90 -2.29
N ASP A 276 -7.85 -26.62 -3.21
CA ASP A 276 -6.84 -27.61 -2.87
C ASP A 276 -5.45 -26.98 -2.68
N ALA A 277 -4.84 -27.18 -1.50
CA ALA A 277 -3.51 -26.66 -1.18
C ALA A 277 -2.40 -27.26 -2.08
N ARG A 278 -2.59 -28.49 -2.60
CA ARG A 278 -1.62 -29.10 -3.52
C ARG A 278 -1.54 -28.33 -4.82
N VAL A 279 -2.68 -27.84 -5.34
CA VAL A 279 -2.72 -27.00 -6.56
C VAL A 279 -2.03 -25.65 -6.29
N ARG A 280 -2.29 -25.01 -5.16
CA ARG A 280 -1.63 -23.74 -4.81
C ARG A 280 -0.12 -23.89 -4.63
N LYS A 281 0.33 -25.00 -4.01
CA LYS A 281 1.76 -25.33 -3.93
C LYS A 281 2.37 -25.65 -5.29
N ALA A 282 1.64 -26.32 -6.19
CA ALA A 282 2.11 -26.54 -7.55
C ALA A 282 2.37 -25.20 -8.27
N VAL A 283 1.48 -24.21 -8.11
CA VAL A 283 1.70 -22.85 -8.61
C VAL A 283 2.97 -22.25 -8.00
N ALA A 284 3.20 -22.42 -6.68
CA ALA A 284 4.37 -21.88 -6.00
C ALA A 284 5.71 -22.44 -6.54
N HIS A 285 5.76 -23.75 -6.82
CA HIS A 285 6.93 -24.42 -7.37
C HIS A 285 7.10 -24.27 -8.90
N ALA A 286 6.05 -23.85 -9.61
CA ALA A 286 6.12 -23.62 -11.06
C ALA A 286 6.81 -22.32 -11.44
N ILE A 287 7.01 -21.38 -10.50
CA ILE A 287 7.46 -20.01 -10.81
C ILE A 287 8.96 -19.87 -10.54
N ASN A 288 9.72 -19.56 -11.62
CA ASN A 288 11.10 -19.13 -11.52
C ASN A 288 11.17 -17.65 -11.12
N ARG A 289 11.53 -17.40 -9.87
CA ARG A 289 11.54 -16.06 -9.29
C ARG A 289 12.69 -15.18 -9.80
N ASP A 290 13.82 -15.79 -10.15
CA ASP A 290 14.95 -15.05 -10.70
C ASP A 290 14.64 -14.53 -12.11
N ASP A 291 13.95 -15.33 -12.92
CA ASP A 291 13.48 -14.90 -14.24
C ASP A 291 12.41 -13.80 -14.10
N LEU A 292 11.52 -13.92 -13.12
CA LEU A 292 10.51 -12.90 -12.83
C LEU A 292 11.17 -11.57 -12.43
N VAL A 293 12.16 -11.59 -11.54
CA VAL A 293 12.91 -10.37 -11.15
C VAL A 293 13.60 -9.74 -12.35
N LYS A 294 14.23 -10.55 -13.22
CA LYS A 294 14.89 -10.03 -14.42
C LYS A 294 13.89 -9.44 -15.42
N ALA A 295 12.80 -10.14 -15.70
CA ALA A 295 11.88 -9.78 -16.76
C ALA A 295 10.93 -8.64 -16.35
N ALA A 296 10.37 -8.67 -15.12
CA ALA A 296 9.37 -7.69 -14.68
C ALA A 296 9.98 -6.53 -13.87
N PHE A 297 11.19 -6.69 -13.30
CA PHE A 297 11.82 -5.69 -12.42
C PHE A 297 13.22 -5.29 -12.83
N PHE A 298 13.67 -5.67 -14.04
CA PHE A 298 14.98 -5.29 -14.58
C PHE A 298 16.14 -5.64 -13.64
N GLY A 299 16.03 -6.77 -12.92
CA GLY A 299 17.02 -7.22 -11.95
C GLY A 299 17.00 -6.49 -10.60
N ARG A 300 16.04 -5.55 -10.38
CA ARG A 300 15.95 -4.77 -9.14
C ARG A 300 14.93 -5.36 -8.18
N GLY A 301 15.43 -6.18 -7.27
CA GLY A 301 14.68 -6.97 -6.29
C GLY A 301 15.30 -8.34 -6.09
N SER A 302 14.62 -9.20 -5.36
CA SER A 302 15.06 -10.56 -5.09
C SER A 302 13.87 -11.51 -5.03
N GLY A 303 14.12 -12.81 -5.31
CA GLY A 303 13.08 -13.82 -5.25
C GLY A 303 12.49 -13.97 -3.84
N LEU A 304 11.16 -14.10 -3.75
CA LEU A 304 10.44 -14.34 -2.51
C LEU A 304 9.79 -15.73 -2.54
N ALA A 305 10.53 -16.73 -2.05
CA ALA A 305 10.11 -18.14 -2.05
C ALA A 305 9.53 -18.61 -0.70
N HIS A 306 9.03 -17.71 0.10
CA HIS A 306 8.42 -17.93 1.42
C HIS A 306 7.41 -16.80 1.73
N LEU A 307 6.93 -16.69 2.98
CA LEU A 307 6.16 -15.53 3.42
C LEU A 307 7.02 -14.25 3.44
N PRO A 308 6.43 -13.06 3.25
CA PRO A 308 7.18 -11.82 3.18
C PRO A 308 7.63 -11.31 4.56
N ILE A 309 8.48 -12.09 5.23
CA ILE A 309 9.22 -11.72 6.44
C ILE A 309 10.64 -11.39 6.00
N PRO A 310 11.10 -10.12 6.10
CA PRO A 310 12.42 -9.73 5.61
C PRO A 310 13.55 -10.29 6.47
N GLU A 311 14.72 -10.54 5.85
CA GLU A 311 15.90 -11.07 6.55
C GLU A 311 16.35 -10.20 7.75
N SER A 312 16.07 -8.91 7.72
CA SER A 312 16.34 -7.99 8.82
C SER A 312 15.38 -8.13 10.03
N SER A 313 14.29 -8.88 9.89
CA SER A 313 13.33 -9.09 10.97
C SER A 313 13.88 -10.06 12.01
N ALA A 314 13.66 -9.77 13.30
CA ALA A 314 13.92 -10.69 14.40
C ALA A 314 13.12 -12.01 14.31
N PHE A 315 12.09 -12.03 13.50
CA PHE A 315 11.22 -13.19 13.26
C PHE A 315 11.56 -13.96 11.97
N TYR A 316 12.60 -13.54 11.23
CA TYR A 316 13.01 -14.22 10.01
C TYR A 316 13.53 -15.63 10.33
N ASN A 317 13.13 -16.58 9.50
CA ASN A 317 13.54 -17.96 9.62
C ASN A 317 14.24 -18.43 8.33
N ALA A 318 15.55 -18.56 8.38
CA ALA A 318 16.37 -18.96 7.26
C ALA A 318 16.03 -20.36 6.70
N ASP A 319 15.48 -21.27 7.53
CA ASP A 319 15.08 -22.61 7.10
C ASP A 319 13.95 -22.57 6.05
N PHE A 320 13.18 -21.49 6.01
CA PHE A 320 12.06 -21.34 5.08
C PHE A 320 12.38 -20.51 3.83
N LYS A 321 13.58 -19.95 3.73
CA LYS A 321 13.97 -19.08 2.61
C LYS A 321 13.64 -19.65 1.24
N ASN A 322 13.77 -20.97 1.07
CA ASN A 322 13.56 -21.68 -0.20
C ASN A 322 12.36 -22.65 -0.15
N ALA A 323 11.38 -22.39 0.70
CA ALA A 323 10.24 -23.29 0.90
C ALA A 323 9.44 -23.54 -0.37
N TRP A 324 9.34 -22.53 -1.25
CA TRP A 324 8.71 -22.59 -2.57
C TRP A 324 9.74 -22.40 -3.70
N ASN A 325 10.85 -23.17 -3.65
CA ASN A 325 11.85 -23.16 -4.72
C ASN A 325 11.25 -23.56 -6.08
N TYR A 326 11.86 -23.09 -7.14
CA TYR A 326 11.47 -23.47 -8.50
C TYR A 326 11.75 -24.95 -8.75
N ASP A 327 10.68 -25.72 -8.93
CA ASP A 327 10.71 -27.17 -9.22
C ASP A 327 9.48 -27.54 -10.07
N PRO A 328 9.54 -27.39 -11.41
CA PRO A 328 8.42 -27.71 -12.27
C PRO A 328 8.09 -29.22 -12.30
N ALA A 329 9.02 -30.11 -11.93
CA ALA A 329 8.73 -31.52 -11.83
C ALA A 329 7.84 -31.82 -10.62
N LEU A 330 8.16 -31.22 -9.46
CA LEU A 330 7.32 -31.28 -8.27
C LEU A 330 5.96 -30.61 -8.52
N ALA A 331 5.90 -29.49 -9.25
CA ALA A 331 4.66 -28.84 -9.60
C ALA A 331 3.74 -29.77 -10.39
N LYS A 332 4.25 -30.43 -11.45
CA LYS A 332 3.48 -31.44 -12.22
C LYS A 332 3.02 -32.63 -11.37
N LYS A 333 3.87 -33.12 -10.48
CA LYS A 333 3.54 -34.19 -9.54
C LYS A 333 2.37 -33.80 -8.63
N LEU A 334 2.42 -32.61 -8.02
CA LEU A 334 1.36 -32.10 -7.15
C LEU A 334 0.02 -31.92 -7.88
N LEU A 335 0.07 -31.43 -9.15
CA LEU A 335 -1.12 -31.35 -10.00
C LEU A 335 -1.72 -32.73 -10.27
N ALA A 336 -0.91 -33.72 -10.59
CA ALA A 336 -1.36 -35.08 -10.84
C ALA A 336 -1.99 -35.72 -9.57
N GLU A 337 -1.35 -35.55 -8.41
CA GLU A 337 -1.88 -35.99 -7.11
C GLU A 337 -3.19 -35.29 -6.72
N ALA A 338 -3.41 -34.06 -7.19
CA ALA A 338 -4.65 -33.33 -7.01
C ALA A 338 -5.73 -33.68 -8.05
N GLY A 339 -5.44 -34.60 -8.99
CA GLY A 339 -6.37 -35.00 -10.06
C GLY A 339 -6.35 -34.11 -11.30
N HIS A 340 -5.33 -33.26 -11.45
CA HIS A 340 -5.20 -32.30 -12.55
C HIS A 340 -4.01 -32.61 -13.48
N GLY A 341 -3.60 -33.87 -13.60
CA GLY A 341 -2.51 -34.27 -14.51
C GLY A 341 -2.77 -33.98 -15.99
N GLY A 342 -4.02 -33.77 -16.40
CA GLY A 342 -4.42 -33.33 -17.75
C GLY A 342 -4.37 -31.82 -17.97
N GLY A 343 -3.99 -31.06 -16.97
CA GLY A 343 -3.91 -29.59 -17.00
C GLY A 343 -5.08 -28.86 -16.36
N ILE A 344 -4.95 -27.53 -16.22
CA ILE A 344 -5.94 -26.61 -15.65
C ILE A 344 -6.09 -25.41 -16.59
N ASN A 345 -7.34 -24.98 -16.85
CA ASN A 345 -7.63 -23.69 -17.48
C ASN A 345 -8.19 -22.74 -16.43
N CYS A 346 -7.61 -21.55 -16.28
CA CYS A 346 -8.01 -20.59 -15.28
C CYS A 346 -7.74 -19.13 -15.69
N SER A 347 -8.33 -18.19 -14.97
CA SER A 347 -8.11 -16.76 -15.12
C SER A 347 -7.07 -16.23 -14.11
N LEU A 348 -6.27 -15.25 -14.54
CA LEU A 348 -5.37 -14.48 -13.68
C LEU A 348 -5.75 -13.00 -13.75
N LEU A 349 -6.32 -12.50 -12.67
CA LEU A 349 -6.67 -11.10 -12.51
C LEU A 349 -5.41 -10.28 -12.20
N SER A 350 -5.17 -9.23 -12.97
CA SER A 350 -4.13 -8.23 -12.71
C SER A 350 -4.64 -6.85 -13.14
N THR A 351 -3.76 -5.95 -13.57
CA THR A 351 -4.13 -4.67 -14.17
C THR A 351 -3.04 -4.22 -15.15
N ALA A 352 -3.44 -3.60 -16.25
CA ALA A 352 -2.50 -2.98 -17.18
C ALA A 352 -2.11 -1.54 -16.76
N GLN A 353 -2.76 -0.96 -15.75
CA GLN A 353 -2.50 0.40 -15.30
C GLN A 353 -1.11 0.56 -14.65
N TYR A 354 -0.57 -0.50 -14.06
CA TYR A 354 0.76 -0.53 -13.45
C TYR A 354 1.61 -1.59 -14.14
N GLY A 355 2.74 -1.19 -14.74
CA GLY A 355 3.67 -2.08 -15.46
C GLY A 355 4.06 -3.29 -14.61
N MET A 356 4.45 -3.09 -13.34
CA MET A 356 4.81 -4.17 -12.43
C MET A 356 3.74 -5.27 -12.30
N HIS A 357 2.46 -4.91 -12.31
CA HIS A 357 1.37 -5.87 -12.22
C HIS A 357 1.18 -6.64 -13.52
N LYS A 358 1.23 -5.93 -14.65
CA LYS A 358 1.08 -6.52 -15.99
C LYS A 358 2.24 -7.46 -16.28
N ASP A 359 3.46 -6.98 -16.15
CA ASP A 359 4.67 -7.75 -16.49
C ASP A 359 4.83 -8.99 -15.59
N THR A 360 4.53 -8.85 -14.28
CA THR A 360 4.46 -10.01 -13.36
C THR A 360 3.43 -11.03 -13.83
N ALA A 361 2.24 -10.60 -14.25
CA ALA A 361 1.18 -11.52 -14.70
C ALA A 361 1.58 -12.26 -15.98
N GLU A 362 2.24 -11.58 -16.92
CA GLU A 362 2.73 -12.18 -18.18
C GLU A 362 3.82 -13.23 -17.94
N VAL A 363 4.78 -12.96 -17.03
CA VAL A 363 5.82 -13.93 -16.64
C VAL A 363 5.20 -15.14 -15.92
N VAL A 364 4.28 -14.90 -14.98
CA VAL A 364 3.57 -15.97 -14.26
C VAL A 364 2.78 -16.85 -15.24
N GLN A 365 2.09 -16.26 -16.21
CA GLN A 365 1.36 -17.00 -17.26
C GLN A 365 2.29 -17.97 -18.02
N GLN A 366 3.47 -17.50 -18.43
CA GLN A 366 4.44 -18.32 -19.16
C GLN A 366 4.96 -19.50 -18.32
N HIS A 367 5.32 -19.24 -17.05
CA HIS A 367 5.82 -20.29 -16.16
C HIS A 367 4.75 -21.34 -15.85
N LEU A 368 3.51 -20.93 -15.65
CA LEU A 368 2.39 -21.83 -15.38
C LEU A 368 2.04 -22.68 -16.60
N ALA A 369 2.13 -22.14 -17.80
CA ALA A 369 1.90 -22.92 -19.04
C ALA A 369 2.91 -24.08 -19.18
N ALA A 370 4.15 -23.93 -18.74
CA ALA A 370 5.18 -24.97 -18.78
C ALA A 370 4.86 -26.21 -17.90
N VAL A 371 3.95 -26.06 -16.95
CA VAL A 371 3.49 -27.16 -16.06
C VAL A 371 2.05 -27.61 -16.35
N GLY A 372 1.41 -27.09 -17.42
CA GLY A 372 0.06 -27.47 -17.84
C GLY A 372 -1.06 -26.62 -17.20
N ILE A 373 -0.74 -25.47 -16.62
CA ILE A 373 -1.74 -24.51 -16.15
C ILE A 373 -1.89 -23.41 -17.20
N ASN A 374 -2.97 -23.44 -17.97
CA ASN A 374 -3.27 -22.49 -19.02
C ASN A 374 -4.01 -21.29 -18.45
N VAL A 375 -3.38 -20.13 -18.49
CA VAL A 375 -3.87 -18.90 -17.84
C VAL A 375 -4.41 -17.92 -18.88
N THR A 376 -5.63 -17.41 -18.67
CA THR A 376 -6.17 -16.25 -19.40
C THR A 376 -6.00 -14.99 -18.54
N LEU A 377 -5.29 -13.99 -19.06
CA LEU A 377 -5.09 -12.72 -18.35
C LEU A 377 -6.36 -11.87 -18.38
N ASN A 378 -6.72 -11.30 -17.25
CA ASN A 378 -7.75 -10.27 -17.09
C ASN A 378 -7.12 -9.01 -16.50
N LEU A 379 -7.03 -7.94 -17.32
CA LEU A 379 -6.21 -6.74 -17.03
C LEU A 379 -7.04 -5.44 -16.99
N PRO A 380 -8.12 -5.33 -16.19
CA PRO A 380 -8.89 -4.10 -16.09
C PRO A 380 -8.11 -2.96 -15.46
N ASP A 381 -8.71 -1.75 -15.43
CA ASP A 381 -8.23 -0.64 -14.64
C ASP A 381 -8.20 -0.99 -13.13
N TRP A 382 -7.47 -0.18 -12.34
CA TRP A 382 -7.26 -0.46 -10.91
C TRP A 382 -8.55 -0.52 -10.10
N ALA A 383 -9.48 0.41 -10.32
CA ALA A 383 -10.73 0.47 -9.54
C ALA A 383 -11.61 -0.77 -9.81
N THR A 384 -11.73 -1.16 -11.08
CA THR A 384 -12.41 -2.38 -11.51
C THR A 384 -11.72 -3.62 -10.95
N ARG A 385 -10.38 -3.68 -11.02
CA ARG A 385 -9.60 -4.79 -10.45
C ARG A 385 -9.85 -4.97 -8.95
N VAL A 386 -9.88 -3.90 -8.18
CA VAL A 386 -10.19 -3.92 -6.74
C VAL A 386 -11.61 -4.44 -6.50
N ALA A 387 -12.59 -3.93 -7.24
CA ALA A 387 -13.98 -4.35 -7.11
C ALA A 387 -14.20 -5.83 -7.46
N VAL A 388 -13.57 -6.32 -8.54
CA VAL A 388 -13.56 -7.74 -8.96
C VAL A 388 -12.90 -8.61 -7.90
N GLY A 389 -11.75 -8.15 -7.36
CA GLY A 389 -10.99 -8.85 -6.32
C GLY A 389 -11.80 -9.01 -5.02
N ASN A 390 -12.44 -7.94 -4.54
CA ASN A 390 -13.25 -7.98 -3.33
C ASN A 390 -14.46 -8.94 -3.42
N ARG A 391 -14.96 -9.19 -4.64
CA ARG A 391 -16.04 -10.13 -4.90
C ARG A 391 -15.59 -11.57 -5.21
N GLY A 392 -14.27 -11.82 -5.23
CA GLY A 392 -13.72 -13.14 -5.57
C GLY A 392 -14.01 -13.57 -7.03
N GLN A 393 -14.20 -12.63 -7.94
CA GLN A 393 -14.50 -12.89 -9.36
C GLN A 393 -13.22 -13.15 -10.18
N TYR A 394 -12.41 -14.10 -9.71
CA TYR A 394 -11.15 -14.51 -10.32
C TYR A 394 -10.86 -15.98 -9.91
N ASP A 395 -9.87 -16.60 -10.54
CA ASP A 395 -9.31 -17.88 -10.08
C ASP A 395 -7.99 -17.66 -9.34
N MET A 396 -7.08 -16.88 -9.93
CA MET A 396 -5.88 -16.35 -9.30
C MET A 396 -5.80 -14.83 -9.52
N ALA A 397 -5.06 -14.12 -8.64
CA ALA A 397 -4.77 -12.70 -8.88
C ALA A 397 -3.34 -12.35 -8.47
N VAL A 398 -2.69 -11.49 -9.28
CA VAL A 398 -1.42 -10.85 -8.94
C VAL A 398 -1.67 -9.69 -8.00
N MET A 399 -0.91 -9.64 -6.92
CA MET A 399 -0.89 -8.57 -5.94
C MET A 399 0.50 -7.97 -5.80
N GLY A 400 0.55 -6.67 -5.53
CA GLY A 400 1.76 -5.96 -5.18
C GLY A 400 1.49 -4.94 -4.08
N THR A 401 2.14 -5.08 -2.92
CA THR A 401 1.99 -4.21 -1.76
C THR A 401 3.18 -4.32 -0.82
N ALA A 402 3.10 -3.70 0.36
CA ALA A 402 3.95 -3.98 1.51
C ALA A 402 3.08 -4.44 2.68
N ALA A 403 3.66 -5.06 3.69
CA ALA A 403 2.95 -5.37 4.93
C ALA A 403 2.55 -4.09 5.68
N ASP A 404 1.55 -4.18 6.56
CA ASP A 404 1.06 -3.02 7.33
C ASP A 404 2.10 -2.53 8.36
N SER A 405 3.06 -3.38 8.71
CA SER A 405 4.19 -3.07 9.58
C SER A 405 5.35 -4.04 9.33
N ASN A 406 6.51 -3.80 9.96
CA ASN A 406 7.63 -4.75 9.94
C ASN A 406 7.46 -5.90 10.97
N ASP A 407 6.38 -5.94 11.73
CA ASP A 407 6.01 -7.04 12.62
C ASP A 407 5.27 -8.13 11.84
N PRO A 408 5.48 -9.45 12.10
CA PRO A 408 4.77 -10.53 11.41
C PRO A 408 3.25 -10.47 11.53
N ASP A 409 2.70 -9.83 12.57
CA ASP A 409 1.26 -9.57 12.70
C ASP A 409 0.71 -8.76 11.51
N GLY A 410 1.54 -7.92 10.88
CA GLY A 410 1.18 -7.20 9.65
C GLY A 410 0.86 -8.08 8.45
N LEU A 411 1.18 -9.39 8.52
CA LEU A 411 0.80 -10.36 7.49
C LEU A 411 -0.66 -10.85 7.61
N ALA A 412 -1.33 -10.58 8.72
CA ALA A 412 -2.72 -10.99 8.94
C ALA A 412 -3.64 -10.54 7.79
N SER A 413 -3.44 -9.33 7.28
CA SER A 413 -4.22 -8.78 6.15
C SER A 413 -4.15 -9.64 4.88
N PHE A 414 -3.11 -10.47 4.70
CA PHE A 414 -2.88 -11.30 3.51
C PHE A 414 -3.22 -12.77 3.72
N ILE A 415 -3.14 -13.29 4.95
CA ILE A 415 -3.21 -14.74 5.21
C ILE A 415 -4.30 -15.14 6.21
N ASP A 416 -4.90 -14.20 6.96
CA ASP A 416 -5.96 -14.52 7.92
C ASP A 416 -7.33 -14.62 7.23
N GLY A 417 -7.77 -15.84 6.96
CA GLY A 417 -9.06 -16.12 6.30
C GLY A 417 -10.30 -15.81 7.15
N ALA A 418 -10.15 -15.46 8.43
CA ALA A 418 -11.25 -15.02 9.29
C ALA A 418 -11.64 -13.56 9.07
N LEU A 419 -10.74 -12.75 8.48
CA LEU A 419 -11.02 -11.35 8.17
C LEU A 419 -12.00 -11.21 6.99
N SER A 420 -12.72 -10.09 6.94
CA SER A 420 -13.66 -9.78 5.85
C SER A 420 -12.98 -9.88 4.46
N PRO A 421 -13.72 -10.28 3.41
CA PRO A 421 -13.16 -10.38 2.06
C PRO A 421 -12.42 -9.11 1.63
N SER A 422 -11.23 -9.29 1.06
CA SER A 422 -10.38 -8.22 0.59
C SER A 422 -9.63 -8.66 -0.66
N TYR A 423 -9.44 -7.73 -1.60
CA TYR A 423 -8.70 -7.98 -2.83
C TYR A 423 -7.21 -8.30 -2.62
N VAL A 424 -6.68 -8.09 -1.40
CA VAL A 424 -5.28 -8.39 -1.04
C VAL A 424 -5.09 -9.79 -0.45
N ARG A 425 -6.17 -10.54 -0.25
CA ARG A 425 -6.17 -11.87 0.37
C ARG A 425 -6.92 -12.88 -0.49
N SER A 426 -6.54 -14.15 -0.38
CA SER A 426 -7.26 -15.25 -1.04
C SER A 426 -8.72 -15.28 -0.62
N PHE A 427 -9.62 -15.26 -1.61
CA PHE A 427 -11.06 -15.18 -1.39
C PHE A 427 -11.61 -16.54 -0.93
N GLY A 428 -12.38 -16.53 0.17
CA GLY A 428 -13.08 -17.72 0.67
C GLY A 428 -12.19 -18.85 1.18
N LEU A 429 -10.88 -18.61 1.33
CA LEU A 429 -9.96 -19.58 1.88
C LEU A 429 -10.05 -19.58 3.41
N LYS A 430 -10.28 -20.76 4.00
CA LYS A 430 -10.27 -20.95 5.46
C LYS A 430 -8.85 -21.27 5.92
N THR A 431 -8.38 -20.56 6.94
CA THR A 431 -7.02 -20.66 7.49
C THR A 431 -7.06 -20.69 9.01
N GLU A 432 -7.88 -21.61 9.59
CA GLU A 432 -8.18 -21.63 11.03
C GLU A 432 -6.92 -21.69 11.89
N ARG A 433 -5.93 -22.55 11.52
CA ARG A 433 -4.68 -22.66 12.29
C ARG A 433 -3.84 -21.39 12.19
N ILE A 434 -3.76 -20.76 11.02
CA ILE A 434 -3.06 -19.48 10.84
C ILE A 434 -3.73 -18.40 11.68
N THR A 435 -5.06 -18.29 11.64
CA THR A 435 -5.84 -17.35 12.47
C THR A 435 -5.54 -17.52 13.96
N GLN A 436 -5.53 -18.79 14.46
CA GLN A 436 -5.19 -19.07 15.85
C GLN A 436 -3.76 -18.65 16.22
N LEU A 437 -2.79 -18.92 15.34
CA LEU A 437 -1.38 -18.58 15.58
C LEU A 437 -1.13 -17.07 15.50
N LEU A 438 -1.80 -16.35 14.60
CA LEU A 438 -1.78 -14.89 14.58
C LEU A 438 -2.34 -14.30 15.88
N ALA A 439 -3.47 -14.82 16.37
CA ALA A 439 -4.05 -14.41 17.64
C ALA A 439 -3.11 -14.71 18.84
N ALA A 440 -2.50 -15.90 18.86
CA ALA A 440 -1.53 -16.27 19.89
C ALA A 440 -0.28 -15.40 19.86
N GLY A 441 0.27 -15.10 18.66
CA GLY A 441 1.42 -14.20 18.50
C GLY A 441 1.12 -12.75 18.91
N ARG A 442 -0.13 -12.30 18.72
CA ARG A 442 -0.62 -11.00 19.20
C ARG A 442 -0.71 -10.92 20.71
N ALA A 443 -1.03 -12.04 21.37
CA ALA A 443 -1.21 -12.13 22.80
C ALA A 443 0.10 -12.39 23.59
N GLU A 444 1.19 -12.78 22.92
CA GLU A 444 2.43 -13.19 23.57
C GLU A 444 3.42 -12.03 23.69
N PHE A 445 3.84 -11.71 24.92
CA PHE A 445 4.80 -10.66 25.22
C PHE A 445 6.25 -11.17 25.37
N ASP A 446 6.45 -12.47 25.60
CA ASP A 446 7.78 -13.06 25.60
C ASP A 446 8.23 -13.23 24.12
N GLU A 447 9.32 -12.55 23.76
CA GLU A 447 9.81 -12.52 22.38
C GLU A 447 10.22 -13.91 21.87
N ALA A 448 10.83 -14.76 22.72
CA ALA A 448 11.25 -16.10 22.31
C ALA A 448 10.05 -17.02 22.03
N LYS A 449 9.02 -16.97 22.89
CA LYS A 449 7.78 -17.70 22.65
C LYS A 449 7.04 -17.16 21.42
N ARG A 450 7.02 -15.86 21.25
CA ARG A 450 6.40 -15.20 20.10
C ARG A 450 7.08 -15.60 18.79
N ARG A 451 8.41 -15.69 18.76
CA ARG A 451 9.17 -16.23 17.62
C ARG A 451 8.78 -17.67 17.30
N ALA A 452 8.62 -18.53 18.31
CA ALA A 452 8.21 -19.91 18.11
C ALA A 452 6.80 -20.01 17.51
N ILE A 453 5.86 -19.17 17.98
CA ILE A 453 4.50 -19.08 17.43
C ILE A 453 4.52 -18.66 15.95
N TYR A 454 5.24 -17.62 15.61
CA TYR A 454 5.31 -17.16 14.20
C TYR A 454 6.09 -18.11 13.29
N ARG A 455 7.09 -18.85 13.83
CA ARG A 455 7.73 -19.94 13.09
C ARG A 455 6.72 -21.04 12.73
N GLU A 456 5.88 -21.44 13.68
CA GLU A 456 4.81 -22.42 13.41
C GLU A 456 3.80 -21.86 12.41
N MET A 457 3.39 -20.62 12.54
CA MET A 457 2.49 -19.94 11.61
C MET A 457 3.06 -19.95 10.18
N GLU A 458 4.34 -19.65 10.02
CA GLU A 458 5.02 -19.67 8.73
C GLU A 458 5.05 -21.10 8.15
N GLN A 459 5.36 -22.11 8.95
CA GLN A 459 5.34 -23.53 8.52
C GLN A 459 3.96 -23.96 8.02
N VAL A 460 2.90 -23.59 8.73
CA VAL A 460 1.52 -23.87 8.32
C VAL A 460 1.18 -23.13 7.03
N ALA A 461 1.55 -21.85 6.92
CA ALA A 461 1.28 -21.05 5.72
C ALA A 461 2.06 -21.56 4.49
N ILE A 462 3.28 -22.05 4.64
CA ILE A 462 4.04 -22.71 3.57
C ILE A 462 3.31 -23.96 3.08
N THR A 463 2.71 -24.73 4.01
CA THR A 463 2.00 -25.97 3.69
C THR A 463 0.66 -25.71 3.03
N GLU A 464 -0.10 -24.72 3.51
CA GLU A 464 -1.44 -24.39 3.02
C GLU A 464 -1.42 -23.44 1.82
N ALA A 465 -0.34 -22.69 1.61
CA ALA A 465 -0.16 -21.68 0.58
C ALA A 465 -1.36 -20.72 0.45
N PRO A 466 -1.74 -20.00 1.53
CA PRO A 466 -2.84 -19.03 1.47
C PRO A 466 -2.52 -17.84 0.56
N MET A 467 -1.25 -17.59 0.34
CA MET A 467 -0.65 -16.72 -0.67
C MET A 467 0.62 -17.38 -1.19
N VAL A 468 1.11 -16.95 -2.35
CA VAL A 468 2.40 -17.39 -2.89
C VAL A 468 3.27 -16.17 -3.18
N GLY A 469 4.37 -16.03 -2.43
CA GLY A 469 5.37 -14.99 -2.65
C GLY A 469 6.07 -15.13 -4.00
N LEU A 470 6.26 -14.02 -4.68
CA LEU A 470 6.91 -13.95 -6.01
C LEU A 470 8.26 -13.26 -5.94
N THR A 471 8.28 -12.00 -5.50
CA THR A 471 9.51 -11.21 -5.42
C THR A 471 9.39 -10.09 -4.41
N TRP A 472 10.48 -9.79 -3.71
CA TRP A 472 10.73 -8.48 -3.16
C TRP A 472 11.05 -7.54 -4.32
N ARG A 473 10.57 -6.32 -4.26
CA ARG A 473 10.86 -5.30 -5.28
C ARG A 473 11.43 -4.05 -4.63
N SER A 474 12.36 -3.44 -5.31
CA SER A 474 12.91 -2.15 -4.90
C SER A 474 11.88 -1.05 -5.19
N GLN A 475 11.36 -0.42 -4.14
CA GLN A 475 10.38 0.67 -4.29
C GLN A 475 11.10 2.01 -4.24
N GLY A 476 11.00 2.79 -5.32
CA GLY A 476 11.75 4.03 -5.48
C GLY A 476 10.91 5.31 -5.44
N TYR A 477 11.51 6.32 -4.83
CA TYR A 477 11.19 7.73 -5.04
C TYR A 477 12.37 8.36 -5.78
N ALA A 478 12.10 9.19 -6.78
CA ALA A 478 13.13 9.97 -7.45
C ALA A 478 12.83 11.46 -7.29
N MET A 479 13.87 12.27 -7.12
CA MET A 479 13.70 13.67 -6.84
C MET A 479 14.84 14.50 -7.43
N ARG A 480 14.58 15.78 -7.67
CA ARG A 480 15.62 16.75 -7.97
C ARG A 480 16.52 16.92 -6.75
N LYS A 481 17.82 17.18 -6.96
CA LYS A 481 18.79 17.41 -5.85
C LYS A 481 18.44 18.62 -4.98
N ALA A 482 17.66 19.56 -5.50
CA ALA A 482 17.11 20.67 -4.72
C ALA A 482 16.13 20.22 -3.61
N VAL A 483 15.56 19.00 -3.70
CA VAL A 483 14.72 18.43 -2.66
C VAL A 483 15.59 17.80 -1.61
N THR A 484 15.44 18.22 -0.37
CA THR A 484 16.17 17.69 0.80
C THR A 484 15.20 17.28 1.88
N GLY A 485 15.66 16.46 2.84
CA GLY A 485 14.88 16.10 4.03
C GLY A 485 13.75 15.08 3.79
N PHE A 486 13.38 14.78 2.54
CA PHE A 486 12.53 13.63 2.23
C PHE A 486 13.33 12.33 2.37
N ARG A 487 12.69 11.26 2.86
CA ARG A 487 13.28 9.91 2.98
C ARG A 487 12.25 8.85 2.61
N ASN A 488 12.71 7.84 1.89
CA ASN A 488 11.99 6.60 1.71
C ASN A 488 12.20 5.72 2.95
N LEU A 489 11.13 5.37 3.64
CA LEU A 489 11.24 4.60 4.89
C LEU A 489 11.57 3.12 4.60
N PRO A 490 12.31 2.44 5.50
CA PRO A 490 12.84 1.11 5.24
C PRO A 490 11.77 0.01 5.30
N GLY A 491 11.95 -1.05 4.51
CA GLY A 491 11.14 -2.26 4.54
C GLY A 491 9.67 -2.00 4.16
N ALA A 492 8.76 -2.61 4.88
CA ALA A 492 7.32 -2.44 4.68
C ALA A 492 6.86 -0.98 4.81
N LEU A 493 7.63 -0.17 5.53
CA LEU A 493 7.29 1.23 5.80
C LEU A 493 7.54 2.18 4.61
N THR A 494 7.99 1.68 3.46
CA THR A 494 8.11 2.49 2.24
C THR A 494 6.80 3.22 1.90
N PHE A 495 5.64 2.64 2.21
CA PHE A 495 4.33 3.26 2.01
C PHE A 495 3.93 4.27 3.10
N TYR A 496 4.76 4.40 4.12
CA TYR A 496 4.66 5.44 5.15
C TYR A 496 5.59 6.64 4.88
N SER A 497 6.33 6.63 3.77
CA SER A 497 7.28 7.70 3.41
C SER A 497 6.64 9.09 3.29
N GLY A 498 5.32 9.14 3.10
CA GLY A 498 4.52 10.37 3.22
C GLY A 498 4.68 11.12 4.54
N LEU A 499 5.07 10.44 5.64
CA LEU A 499 5.42 11.08 6.93
C LEU A 499 6.58 12.06 6.79
N THR A 500 7.54 11.76 5.94
CA THR A 500 8.78 12.54 5.81
C THR A 500 8.63 13.85 5.03
N PHE A 501 7.44 14.11 4.43
CA PHE A 501 7.17 15.41 3.84
C PHE A 501 7.20 16.57 4.85
N GLU A 502 6.99 16.29 6.14
CA GLU A 502 7.10 17.32 7.17
C GLU A 502 8.53 17.90 7.30
N THR A 503 9.56 17.08 7.01
CA THR A 503 10.97 17.47 7.01
C THR A 503 11.51 17.84 5.65
N ALA A 504 10.75 17.60 4.57
CA ALA A 504 11.16 17.92 3.23
C ALA A 504 11.27 19.44 3.03
N ALA A 505 12.26 19.84 2.22
CA ALA A 505 12.45 21.21 1.80
C ALA A 505 12.85 21.23 0.33
N VAL A 506 12.55 22.32 -0.39
CA VAL A 506 12.98 22.57 -1.76
C VAL A 506 13.67 23.92 -1.83
N GLY A 507 14.92 23.93 -2.35
CA GLY A 507 15.76 25.12 -2.50
C GLY A 507 15.61 25.80 -3.84
#